data_a68eb74b41b35e2ac3ad21219678c142
#
_entry.id   a68eb74b41b35e2ac3ad21219678c142
#
_cell.length_a   1.000
_cell.length_b   1.000
_cell.length_c   1.000
_cell.angle_alpha   90.00
_cell.angle_beta   90.00
_cell.angle_gamma   90.00
#
_symmetry.space_group_name_H-M   'P 1'
#
loop_
_entity.id
_entity.type
_entity.pdbx_description
1 polymer ?
#
loop_
_entity_poly.entity_id
_entity_poly.type
_entity_poly.pdbx_seq_one_letter_code
_entity_poly.pdbx_strand_id
1 'polypeptide(L)'
;AGYSNVSGSGLTFLGYKAGQNATGSYNTFLGYEAGNGSGGAASTTGDSNTSVGYRALYAVTSGDDNVAVGKGAGDSVTTGINNVIIGSRAGEAMSATNNCVIIGRAAGLSINSTDANHSTLVGSSAGQNITDGQNNTALGFYSMHTNSTSDQNVAVGYKALEDHNVTGTGANTMVGYEAGKDITTGAYNTGLGSAVVFDADANNQTAIGRGATTDSANDIAIGNTSVDEIKGQVDFSTFSDRRIKKNIKDNDLGLDFVNDLRPRKFNKVNPAEYPDEIRKANDGNHGEWTDSQANKVWDGLIAQEVKEAVDKHKSSFSGWNVEKNSKENITYSTLTIPLIKA
;
A
#
# COMPACT_ATOMS: atom_id res chain seq x y z
N ALA A 1 -45.05 5.41 -1.34
CA ALA A 1 -44.00 6.28 -1.78
C ALA A 1 -44.38 7.73 -1.57
N GLY A 2 -43.43 8.62 -1.18
CA GLY A 2 -43.62 10.07 -1.10
C GLY A 2 -44.75 10.54 -0.16
N TYR A 3 -45.09 9.81 0.89
CA TYR A 3 -46.29 10.06 1.71
C TYR A 3 -46.36 11.47 2.34
N SER A 4 -45.19 11.97 2.80
CA SER A 4 -45.11 13.28 3.48
C SER A 4 -44.55 14.40 2.56
N ASN A 5 -44.41 14.15 1.27
CA ASN A 5 -43.91 15.18 0.35
C ASN A 5 -44.97 16.26 0.15
N VAL A 6 -44.60 17.52 0.48
CA VAL A 6 -45.44 18.70 0.34
C VAL A 6 -44.77 19.82 -0.48
N SER A 7 -43.48 19.71 -0.78
CA SER A 7 -42.71 20.83 -1.40
C SER A 7 -41.72 20.38 -2.49
N GLY A 8 -41.22 19.14 -2.46
CA GLY A 8 -40.22 18.66 -3.42
C GLY A 8 -40.77 18.54 -4.84
N SER A 9 -39.94 18.85 -5.84
CA SER A 9 -40.23 18.76 -7.27
C SER A 9 -39.22 17.85 -8.00
N GLY A 10 -39.61 17.35 -9.20
CA GLY A 10 -38.72 16.52 -10.00
C GLY A 10 -38.44 15.14 -9.38
N LEU A 11 -39.44 14.54 -8.72
CA LEU A 11 -39.28 13.34 -7.91
C LEU A 11 -39.69 12.06 -8.65
N THR A 12 -38.98 10.97 -8.43
CA THR A 12 -39.34 9.63 -8.88
C THR A 12 -39.27 8.65 -7.70
N PHE A 13 -40.42 8.19 -7.18
CA PHE A 13 -40.48 7.26 -6.05
C PHE A 13 -41.30 5.99 -6.44
N LEU A 14 -40.65 4.83 -6.31
CA LEU A 14 -41.32 3.55 -6.55
C LEU A 14 -40.92 2.53 -5.47
N GLY A 15 -41.88 2.06 -4.72
CA GLY A 15 -41.70 1.02 -3.69
C GLY A 15 -42.39 1.38 -2.36
N TYR A 16 -42.45 0.39 -1.47
CA TYR A 16 -43.00 0.60 -0.14
C TYR A 16 -42.17 1.57 0.65
N LYS A 17 -42.77 2.64 1.13
CA LYS A 17 -42.11 3.76 1.87
C LYS A 17 -40.91 4.42 1.16
N ALA A 18 -40.77 4.25 -0.17
CA ALA A 18 -39.72 4.98 -0.91
C ALA A 18 -39.98 6.49 -0.79
N GLY A 19 -38.95 7.24 -0.33
CA GLY A 19 -39.04 8.68 -0.12
C GLY A 19 -40.17 9.11 0.82
N GLN A 20 -40.54 8.31 1.82
CA GLN A 20 -41.73 8.55 2.65
C GLN A 20 -41.75 9.95 3.23
N ASN A 21 -40.62 10.48 3.68
CA ASN A 21 -40.45 11.76 4.32
C ASN A 21 -39.65 12.77 3.48
N ALA A 22 -39.48 12.51 2.18
CA ALA A 22 -38.69 13.33 1.30
C ALA A 22 -39.42 14.66 1.01
N THR A 23 -38.80 15.77 1.31
CA THR A 23 -39.24 17.14 1.01
C THR A 23 -38.28 17.87 0.07
N GLY A 24 -37.06 17.34 -0.13
CA GLY A 24 -36.10 17.82 -1.12
C GLY A 24 -36.52 17.52 -2.55
N SER A 25 -35.85 18.14 -3.52
CA SER A 25 -36.16 18.08 -4.94
C SER A 25 -35.21 17.17 -5.74
N TYR A 26 -35.59 16.78 -6.94
CA TYR A 26 -34.78 16.02 -7.90
C TYR A 26 -34.31 14.61 -7.40
N ASN A 27 -35.00 14.06 -6.42
CA ASN A 27 -34.66 12.76 -5.86
C ASN A 27 -35.30 11.60 -6.64
N THR A 28 -34.53 10.54 -6.90
CA THR A 28 -34.99 9.28 -7.49
C THR A 28 -34.78 8.14 -6.49
N PHE A 29 -35.87 7.61 -5.90
CA PHE A 29 -35.84 6.52 -4.93
C PHE A 29 -36.67 5.32 -5.41
N LEU A 30 -35.96 4.20 -5.66
CA LEU A 30 -36.54 2.98 -6.19
C LEU A 30 -36.22 1.79 -5.28
N GLY A 31 -37.18 1.29 -4.55
CA GLY A 31 -37.05 0.10 -3.68
C GLY A 31 -37.78 0.24 -2.35
N TYR A 32 -37.84 -0.87 -1.60
CA TYR A 32 -38.40 -0.89 -0.26
C TYR A 32 -37.57 0.00 0.67
N GLU A 33 -38.21 1.00 1.25
CA GLU A 33 -37.60 2.02 2.15
C GLU A 33 -36.38 2.76 1.56
N ALA A 34 -36.22 2.84 0.25
CA ALA A 34 -35.19 3.66 -0.38
C ALA A 34 -35.42 5.14 -0.08
N GLY A 35 -34.38 5.87 0.42
CA GLY A 35 -34.45 7.28 0.76
C GLY A 35 -35.54 7.65 1.78
N ASN A 36 -35.82 6.77 2.75
CA ASN A 36 -36.97 6.88 3.65
C ASN A 36 -36.88 8.03 4.69
N GLY A 37 -35.66 8.47 5.06
CA GLY A 37 -35.45 9.41 6.15
C GLY A 37 -35.60 8.80 7.54
N SER A 38 -34.72 7.87 7.93
CA SER A 38 -34.64 7.26 9.28
C SER A 38 -35.96 6.73 9.86
N GLY A 39 -36.73 6.02 9.05
CA GLY A 39 -37.92 5.34 9.55
C GLY A 39 -39.11 6.24 9.90
N GLY A 40 -39.12 7.48 9.47
CA GLY A 40 -40.25 8.39 9.66
C GLY A 40 -40.08 9.44 10.74
N ALA A 41 -38.88 9.54 11.33
CA ALA A 41 -38.60 10.54 12.38
C ALA A 41 -37.98 11.84 11.87
N ALA A 42 -37.35 11.82 10.68
CA ALA A 42 -36.70 13.01 10.09
C ALA A 42 -37.14 13.19 8.63
N SER A 43 -37.27 14.45 8.22
CA SER A 43 -37.49 14.82 6.82
C SER A 43 -36.19 14.63 6.02
N THR A 44 -36.30 14.04 4.83
CA THR A 44 -35.23 14.06 3.83
C THR A 44 -35.34 15.37 3.07
N THR A 45 -34.54 16.35 3.48
CA THR A 45 -34.48 17.68 2.84
C THR A 45 -33.44 17.74 1.73
N GLY A 46 -32.55 16.74 1.65
CA GLY A 46 -31.49 16.64 0.65
C GLY A 46 -32.03 16.53 -0.77
N ASP A 47 -31.32 17.15 -1.71
CA ASP A 47 -31.66 17.24 -3.13
C ASP A 47 -30.79 16.29 -3.97
N SER A 48 -31.25 15.98 -5.19
CA SER A 48 -30.47 15.34 -6.24
C SER A 48 -29.92 13.94 -5.88
N ASN A 49 -30.53 13.24 -4.95
CA ASN A 49 -30.10 11.89 -4.58
C ASN A 49 -30.74 10.83 -5.47
N THR A 50 -29.95 9.82 -5.86
CA THR A 50 -30.43 8.64 -6.55
C THR A 50 -30.21 7.41 -5.66
N SER A 51 -31.27 6.72 -5.23
CA SER A 51 -31.15 5.46 -4.50
C SER A 51 -31.97 4.36 -5.15
N VAL A 52 -31.33 3.22 -5.38
CA VAL A 52 -31.95 2.04 -6.01
C VAL A 52 -31.63 0.78 -5.19
N GLY A 53 -32.64 0.20 -4.57
CA GLY A 53 -32.49 -1.03 -3.79
C GLY A 53 -33.20 -1.01 -2.44
N TYR A 54 -33.23 -2.17 -1.78
CA TYR A 54 -33.75 -2.29 -0.42
C TYR A 54 -32.90 -1.44 0.53
N ARG A 55 -33.51 -0.43 1.17
CA ARG A 55 -32.89 0.49 2.11
C ARG A 55 -31.63 1.21 1.61
N ALA A 56 -31.51 1.46 0.31
CA ALA A 56 -30.47 2.35 -0.20
C ALA A 56 -30.74 3.78 0.28
N LEU A 57 -29.73 4.47 0.85
CA LEU A 57 -29.84 5.80 1.50
C LEU A 57 -31.00 5.87 2.52
N TYR A 58 -31.19 4.82 3.31
CA TYR A 58 -32.34 4.73 4.21
C TYR A 58 -32.39 5.86 5.23
N ALA A 59 -31.24 6.27 5.79
CA ALA A 59 -31.16 7.27 6.85
C ALA A 59 -30.95 8.71 6.36
N VAL A 60 -30.96 8.94 5.03
CA VAL A 60 -30.65 10.26 4.47
C VAL A 60 -31.58 11.36 5.01
N THR A 61 -30.97 12.47 5.44
CA THR A 61 -31.69 13.65 5.94
C THR A 61 -31.42 14.88 5.07
N SER A 62 -30.24 15.49 5.14
CA SER A 62 -29.85 16.67 4.37
C SER A 62 -28.68 16.42 3.42
N GLY A 63 -28.29 15.17 3.20
CA GLY A 63 -27.25 14.83 2.23
C GLY A 63 -27.73 15.03 0.80
N ASP A 64 -26.87 15.65 -0.04
CA ASP A 64 -27.15 16.00 -1.42
C ASP A 64 -26.25 15.22 -2.39
N ASP A 65 -26.70 15.11 -3.66
CA ASP A 65 -25.89 14.63 -4.78
C ASP A 65 -25.28 13.22 -4.58
N ASN A 66 -25.98 12.34 -3.83
CA ASN A 66 -25.51 10.97 -3.62
C ASN A 66 -26.15 9.99 -4.61
N VAL A 67 -25.36 9.04 -5.10
CA VAL A 67 -25.82 7.89 -5.86
C VAL A 67 -25.58 6.62 -5.04
N ALA A 68 -26.67 5.90 -4.68
CA ALA A 68 -26.57 4.63 -3.96
C ALA A 68 -27.36 3.54 -4.67
N VAL A 69 -26.67 2.47 -5.09
CA VAL A 69 -27.29 1.35 -5.80
C VAL A 69 -26.92 0.02 -5.14
N GLY A 70 -27.90 -0.67 -4.61
CA GLY A 70 -27.73 -1.97 -3.97
C GLY A 70 -28.48 -2.09 -2.64
N LYS A 71 -28.60 -3.32 -2.13
CA LYS A 71 -29.20 -3.58 -0.82
C LYS A 71 -28.35 -2.94 0.27
N GLY A 72 -28.90 -1.98 1.03
CA GLY A 72 -28.20 -1.30 2.14
C GLY A 72 -27.02 -0.45 1.69
N ALA A 73 -26.95 -0.03 0.42
CA ALA A 73 -25.93 0.88 -0.05
C ALA A 73 -26.13 2.24 0.62
N GLY A 74 -25.11 2.73 1.39
CA GLY A 74 -25.21 3.95 2.15
C GLY A 74 -26.37 3.99 3.15
N ASP A 75 -26.74 2.87 3.75
CA ASP A 75 -27.91 2.74 4.66
C ASP A 75 -27.94 3.83 5.74
N SER A 76 -26.77 4.15 6.31
CA SER A 76 -26.62 5.11 7.42
C SER A 76 -26.25 6.54 6.99
N VAL A 77 -26.12 6.84 5.69
CA VAL A 77 -25.82 8.19 5.21
C VAL A 77 -26.91 9.13 5.67
N THR A 78 -26.53 10.20 6.40
CA THR A 78 -27.45 11.24 6.90
C THR A 78 -27.22 12.58 6.20
N THR A 79 -26.03 13.15 6.33
CA THR A 79 -25.66 14.49 5.83
C THR A 79 -24.52 14.45 4.80
N GLY A 80 -23.97 13.27 4.50
CA GLY A 80 -22.91 13.09 3.50
C GLY A 80 -23.32 13.54 2.11
N ILE A 81 -22.42 14.15 1.35
CA ILE A 81 -22.67 14.70 0.02
C ILE A 81 -21.70 14.18 -1.04
N ASN A 82 -22.14 14.19 -2.31
CA ASN A 82 -21.30 13.87 -3.48
C ASN A 82 -20.70 12.45 -3.43
N ASN A 83 -21.41 11.45 -2.91
CA ASN A 83 -20.90 10.09 -2.83
C ASN A 83 -21.48 9.20 -3.94
N VAL A 84 -20.67 8.32 -4.49
CA VAL A 84 -21.08 7.22 -5.37
C VAL A 84 -20.90 5.90 -4.61
N ILE A 85 -22.02 5.24 -4.27
CA ILE A 85 -22.05 4.05 -3.40
C ILE A 85 -22.77 2.92 -4.13
N ILE A 86 -22.06 1.94 -4.67
CA ILE A 86 -22.64 0.88 -5.49
C ILE A 86 -22.24 -0.51 -4.97
N GLY A 87 -23.21 -1.30 -4.60
CA GLY A 87 -23.00 -2.67 -4.12
C GLY A 87 -23.78 -2.99 -2.85
N SER A 88 -24.02 -4.26 -2.60
CA SER A 88 -24.69 -4.68 -1.36
C SER A 88 -23.83 -4.31 -0.14
N ARG A 89 -24.39 -3.52 0.77
CA ARG A 89 -23.74 -3.01 1.98
C ARG A 89 -22.48 -2.18 1.71
N ALA A 90 -22.34 -1.59 0.52
CA ALA A 90 -21.29 -0.61 0.24
C ALA A 90 -21.53 0.62 1.12
N GLY A 91 -20.49 1.15 1.81
CA GLY A 91 -20.60 2.31 2.66
C GLY A 91 -21.72 2.27 3.70
N GLU A 92 -22.09 1.08 4.21
CA GLU A 92 -23.28 0.88 5.04
C GLU A 92 -23.30 1.76 6.30
N ALA A 93 -22.15 1.93 6.94
CA ALA A 93 -22.00 2.73 8.16
C ALA A 93 -21.72 4.22 7.92
N MET A 94 -21.55 4.66 6.68
CA MET A 94 -21.30 6.08 6.36
C MET A 94 -22.42 6.95 6.91
N SER A 95 -22.05 8.09 7.53
CA SER A 95 -23.07 9.04 8.01
C SER A 95 -22.92 10.43 7.42
N ALA A 96 -21.80 11.11 7.58
CA ALA A 96 -21.55 12.46 7.09
C ALA A 96 -20.29 12.55 6.20
N THR A 97 -19.83 11.43 5.68
CA THR A 97 -18.66 11.30 4.80
C THR A 97 -18.97 11.86 3.40
N ASN A 98 -18.02 12.54 2.77
CA ASN A 98 -18.21 13.26 1.53
C ASN A 98 -17.21 12.87 0.43
N ASN A 99 -17.63 13.07 -0.83
CA ASN A 99 -16.76 12.97 -2.02
C ASN A 99 -16.07 11.59 -2.16
N CYS A 100 -16.77 10.52 -1.81
CA CYS A 100 -16.26 9.17 -1.89
C CYS A 100 -16.81 8.39 -3.09
N VAL A 101 -16.00 7.50 -3.66
CA VAL A 101 -16.41 6.48 -4.64
C VAL A 101 -16.26 5.12 -4.01
N ILE A 102 -17.36 4.47 -3.66
CA ILE A 102 -17.41 3.18 -2.95
C ILE A 102 -18.16 2.18 -3.82
N ILE A 103 -17.46 1.26 -4.46
CA ILE A 103 -18.05 0.31 -5.41
C ILE A 103 -17.63 -1.13 -5.07
N GLY A 104 -18.59 -1.95 -4.74
CA GLY A 104 -18.37 -3.38 -4.43
C GLY A 104 -19.15 -3.84 -3.20
N ARG A 105 -19.36 -5.15 -3.07
CA ARG A 105 -20.01 -5.70 -1.88
C ARG A 105 -19.16 -5.41 -0.63
N ALA A 106 -19.73 -4.78 0.37
CA ALA A 106 -19.09 -4.40 1.62
C ALA A 106 -17.80 -3.54 1.44
N ALA A 107 -17.65 -2.85 0.30
CA ALA A 107 -16.59 -1.85 0.16
C ALA A 107 -16.86 -0.70 1.15
N GLY A 108 -15.83 -0.22 1.86
CA GLY A 108 -15.96 0.86 2.83
C GLY A 108 -17.04 0.64 3.89
N LEU A 109 -17.30 -0.62 4.28
CA LEU A 109 -18.43 -1.01 5.13
C LEU A 109 -18.47 -0.25 6.45
N SER A 110 -17.32 -0.04 7.07
CA SER A 110 -17.17 0.49 8.43
C SER A 110 -16.92 2.00 8.49
N ILE A 111 -16.88 2.69 7.35
CA ILE A 111 -16.72 4.15 7.33
C ILE A 111 -17.82 4.80 8.16
N ASN A 112 -17.45 5.48 9.25
CA ASN A 112 -18.43 6.10 10.15
C ASN A 112 -18.05 7.50 10.61
N SER A 113 -16.93 8.03 10.18
CA SER A 113 -16.39 9.35 10.53
C SER A 113 -16.62 10.37 9.44
N THR A 114 -16.75 11.63 9.84
CA THR A 114 -16.72 12.79 8.93
C THR A 114 -15.36 12.99 8.27
N ASP A 115 -14.32 12.36 8.81
CA ASP A 115 -12.94 12.56 8.36
C ASP A 115 -12.55 11.59 7.23
N ALA A 116 -13.27 10.49 7.03
CA ALA A 116 -12.99 9.48 5.99
C ALA A 116 -13.32 9.94 4.55
N ASN A 117 -13.18 11.24 4.27
CA ASN A 117 -13.53 11.86 3.00
C ASN A 117 -12.52 11.52 1.87
N HIS A 118 -12.94 11.77 0.61
CA HIS A 118 -12.11 11.72 -0.60
C HIS A 118 -11.48 10.34 -0.87
N SER A 119 -12.11 9.27 -0.40
CA SER A 119 -11.61 7.92 -0.64
C SER A 119 -12.26 7.27 -1.87
N THR A 120 -11.46 6.52 -2.64
CA THR A 120 -11.92 5.72 -3.78
C THR A 120 -11.68 4.24 -3.48
N LEU A 121 -12.76 3.49 -3.19
CA LEU A 121 -12.72 2.10 -2.78
C LEU A 121 -13.52 1.25 -3.77
N VAL A 122 -12.84 0.51 -4.64
CA VAL A 122 -13.47 -0.28 -5.71
C VAL A 122 -13.04 -1.74 -5.63
N GLY A 123 -13.98 -2.59 -5.33
CA GLY A 123 -13.76 -4.05 -5.18
C GLY A 123 -14.57 -4.60 -4.01
N SER A 124 -14.86 -5.90 -4.02
CA SER A 124 -15.54 -6.53 -2.88
C SER A 124 -14.62 -6.43 -1.65
N SER A 125 -15.16 -5.91 -0.55
CA SER A 125 -14.43 -5.66 0.71
C SER A 125 -13.18 -4.76 0.59
N ALA A 126 -13.08 -3.93 -0.46
CA ALA A 126 -12.03 -2.91 -0.56
C ALA A 126 -12.24 -1.88 0.57
N GLY A 127 -11.19 -1.63 1.37
CA GLY A 127 -11.26 -0.71 2.51
C GLY A 127 -12.35 -1.04 3.53
N GLN A 128 -12.72 -2.32 3.69
CA GLN A 128 -13.90 -2.72 4.47
C GLN A 128 -13.90 -2.17 5.89
N ASN A 129 -12.75 -2.15 6.55
CA ASN A 129 -12.62 -1.75 7.95
C ASN A 129 -12.14 -0.30 8.15
N ILE A 130 -12.05 0.49 7.07
CA ILE A 130 -11.76 1.93 7.20
C ILE A 130 -12.86 2.58 8.04
N THR A 131 -12.47 3.29 9.09
CA THR A 131 -13.37 4.09 9.93
C THR A 131 -13.15 5.58 9.68
N ASP A 132 -11.93 6.09 9.88
CA ASP A 132 -11.55 7.49 9.82
C ASP A 132 -10.55 7.83 8.70
N GLY A 133 -9.87 6.81 8.11
CA GLY A 133 -8.83 7.02 7.10
C GLY A 133 -9.31 7.75 5.86
N GLN A 134 -8.64 8.85 5.50
CA GLN A 134 -9.01 9.74 4.39
C GLN A 134 -8.01 9.68 3.22
N ASN A 135 -8.46 10.14 2.04
CA ASN A 135 -7.64 10.23 0.84
C ASN A 135 -7.03 8.88 0.41
N ASN A 136 -7.73 7.78 0.69
CA ASN A 136 -7.27 6.45 0.32
C ASN A 136 -7.81 6.01 -1.04
N THR A 137 -6.97 5.32 -1.82
CA THR A 137 -7.35 4.67 -3.07
C THR A 137 -7.13 3.17 -2.95
N ALA A 138 -8.21 2.39 -2.87
CA ALA A 138 -8.17 0.93 -2.84
C ALA A 138 -8.91 0.36 -4.06
N LEU A 139 -8.19 -0.34 -4.94
CA LEU A 139 -8.76 -0.97 -6.13
C LEU A 139 -8.40 -2.45 -6.15
N GLY A 140 -9.35 -3.31 -5.85
CA GLY A 140 -9.17 -4.77 -5.83
C GLY A 140 -9.91 -5.45 -4.69
N PHE A 141 -10.10 -6.77 -4.81
CA PHE A 141 -10.68 -7.58 -3.74
C PHE A 141 -9.75 -7.60 -2.52
N TYR A 142 -10.28 -7.27 -1.35
CA TYR A 142 -9.54 -7.15 -0.09
C TYR A 142 -8.35 -6.15 -0.10
N SER A 143 -8.29 -5.21 -1.04
CA SER A 143 -7.30 -4.12 -0.95
C SER A 143 -7.58 -3.24 0.28
N MET A 144 -6.56 -2.93 1.09
CA MET A 144 -6.64 -2.16 2.34
C MET A 144 -7.73 -2.67 3.32
N HIS A 145 -7.88 -3.99 3.42
CA HIS A 145 -9.01 -4.59 4.14
C HIS A 145 -9.02 -4.27 5.64
N THR A 146 -7.86 -4.30 6.32
CA THR A 146 -7.77 -4.07 7.77
C THR A 146 -7.45 -2.62 8.16
N ASN A 147 -7.15 -1.76 7.18
CA ASN A 147 -6.91 -0.33 7.43
C ASN A 147 -8.12 0.31 8.14
N SER A 148 -7.90 0.96 9.27
CA SER A 148 -8.98 1.67 9.98
C SER A 148 -8.82 3.18 9.96
N THR A 149 -7.64 3.72 10.27
CA THR A 149 -7.42 5.15 10.49
C THR A 149 -6.27 5.74 9.66
N SER A 150 -5.63 4.94 8.82
CA SER A 150 -4.48 5.39 8.03
C SER A 150 -4.90 6.14 6.78
N ASP A 151 -4.18 7.23 6.49
CA ASP A 151 -4.45 8.17 5.42
C ASP A 151 -3.53 8.02 4.21
N GLN A 152 -3.96 8.55 3.05
CA GLN A 152 -3.14 8.83 1.87
C GLN A 152 -2.48 7.59 1.26
N ASN A 153 -3.10 6.43 1.38
CA ASN A 153 -2.57 5.20 0.80
C ASN A 153 -3.15 4.93 -0.60
N VAL A 154 -2.34 4.32 -1.44
CA VAL A 154 -2.74 3.76 -2.74
C VAL A 154 -2.50 2.26 -2.74
N ALA A 155 -3.55 1.46 -2.88
CA ALA A 155 -3.49 0.01 -2.94
C ALA A 155 -4.26 -0.50 -4.17
N VAL A 156 -3.55 -1.00 -5.17
CA VAL A 156 -4.12 -1.51 -6.42
C VAL A 156 -3.73 -2.96 -6.63
N GLY A 157 -4.69 -3.84 -6.51
CA GLY A 157 -4.49 -5.28 -6.66
C GLY A 157 -5.23 -6.10 -5.60
N TYR A 158 -5.33 -7.41 -5.85
CA TYR A 158 -5.83 -8.37 -4.86
C TYR A 158 -4.97 -8.30 -3.60
N LYS A 159 -5.58 -8.02 -2.44
CA LYS A 159 -4.91 -7.95 -1.14
C LYS A 159 -3.71 -6.98 -1.08
N ALA A 160 -3.67 -5.98 -1.95
CA ALA A 160 -2.65 -4.94 -1.84
C ALA A 160 -2.86 -4.17 -0.53
N LEU A 161 -1.80 -4.02 0.28
CA LEU A 161 -1.81 -3.34 1.58
C LEU A 161 -2.91 -3.87 2.53
N GLU A 162 -3.12 -5.20 2.57
CA GLU A 162 -4.24 -5.84 3.28
C GLU A 162 -4.21 -5.57 4.78
N ASP A 163 -3.04 -5.73 5.43
CA ASP A 163 -2.90 -5.74 6.90
C ASP A 163 -2.47 -4.38 7.50
N HIS A 164 -2.38 -3.34 6.69
CA HIS A 164 -1.91 -2.03 7.14
C HIS A 164 -2.91 -1.33 8.05
N ASN A 165 -2.45 -0.94 9.24
CA ASN A 165 -3.27 -0.23 10.21
C ASN A 165 -2.44 0.67 11.14
N VAL A 166 -2.05 1.84 10.64
CA VAL A 166 -1.35 2.87 11.41
C VAL A 166 -2.27 4.06 11.66
N THR A 167 -2.10 4.74 12.77
CA THR A 167 -2.83 5.99 13.05
C THR A 167 -2.16 7.15 12.33
N GLY A 168 -2.95 7.88 11.51
CA GLY A 168 -2.48 9.04 10.75
C GLY A 168 -1.91 8.68 9.37
N THR A 169 -0.90 9.40 8.92
CA THR A 169 -0.38 9.28 7.55
C THR A 169 0.34 7.96 7.32
N GLY A 170 -0.22 7.12 6.46
CA GLY A 170 0.46 5.95 5.93
C GLY A 170 1.28 6.27 4.68
N ALA A 171 0.68 6.99 3.73
CA ALA A 171 1.29 7.42 2.47
C ALA A 171 2.04 6.29 1.73
N ASN A 172 1.50 5.07 1.79
CA ASN A 172 2.05 3.93 1.09
C ASN A 172 1.46 3.84 -0.33
N THR A 173 2.27 3.42 -1.30
CA THR A 173 1.83 3.13 -2.67
C THR A 173 2.14 1.69 -3.00
N MET A 174 1.12 0.83 -3.09
CA MET A 174 1.23 -0.60 -3.36
C MET A 174 0.45 -0.97 -4.61
N VAL A 175 1.15 -1.44 -5.64
CA VAL A 175 0.54 -1.83 -6.92
C VAL A 175 0.98 -3.24 -7.31
N GLY A 176 0.05 -4.17 -7.28
CA GLY A 176 0.27 -5.57 -7.64
C GLY A 176 -0.52 -6.55 -6.77
N TYR A 177 -0.59 -7.81 -7.21
CA TYR A 177 -1.15 -8.91 -6.43
C TYR A 177 -0.38 -9.08 -5.12
N GLU A 178 -1.05 -9.00 -3.97
CA GLU A 178 -0.48 -9.08 -2.63
C GLU A 178 0.71 -8.12 -2.38
N ALA A 179 0.75 -6.98 -3.07
CA ALA A 179 1.81 -6.00 -2.87
C ALA A 179 1.71 -5.39 -1.47
N GLY A 180 2.79 -5.54 -0.68
CA GLY A 180 2.89 -4.99 0.67
C GLY A 180 1.80 -5.46 1.64
N LYS A 181 1.24 -6.66 1.44
CA LYS A 181 0.13 -7.16 2.27
C LYS A 181 0.48 -7.25 3.75
N ASP A 182 1.73 -7.53 4.07
CA ASP A 182 2.23 -7.75 5.43
C ASP A 182 2.68 -6.45 6.12
N ILE A 183 2.59 -5.28 5.47
CA ILE A 183 2.87 -4.00 6.13
C ILE A 183 1.80 -3.74 7.19
N THR A 184 2.24 -3.55 8.44
CA THR A 184 1.36 -3.27 9.58
C THR A 184 1.34 -1.80 9.95
N THR A 185 2.47 -1.23 10.34
CA THR A 185 2.58 0.17 10.78
C THR A 185 3.54 1.00 9.92
N GLY A 186 4.23 0.39 8.96
CA GLY A 186 5.17 1.08 8.08
C GLY A 186 4.49 2.13 7.19
N ALA A 187 5.12 3.31 7.04
CA ALA A 187 4.64 4.44 6.26
C ALA A 187 5.64 4.87 5.18
N TYR A 188 5.15 5.59 4.16
CA TYR A 188 5.96 6.13 3.05
C TYR A 188 6.64 5.05 2.20
N ASN A 189 6.06 3.86 2.12
CA ASN A 189 6.62 2.75 1.36
C ASN A 189 6.06 2.70 -0.07
N THR A 190 6.88 2.33 -1.03
CA THR A 190 6.50 2.18 -2.44
C THR A 190 6.75 0.76 -2.91
N GLY A 191 5.69 0.05 -3.29
CA GLY A 191 5.75 -1.31 -3.83
C GLY A 191 5.14 -1.39 -5.23
N LEU A 192 5.91 -1.85 -6.19
CA LEU A 192 5.44 -2.07 -7.56
C LEU A 192 5.82 -3.47 -8.03
N GLY A 193 4.86 -4.37 -8.06
CA GLY A 193 5.05 -5.75 -8.47
C GLY A 193 4.21 -6.73 -7.67
N SER A 194 4.08 -7.97 -8.17
CA SER A 194 3.39 -9.03 -7.43
C SER A 194 4.22 -9.50 -6.23
N ALA A 195 3.57 -9.65 -5.08
CA ALA A 195 4.17 -10.17 -3.86
C ALA A 195 5.47 -9.46 -3.45
N VAL A 196 5.51 -8.13 -3.58
CA VAL A 196 6.59 -7.33 -2.99
C VAL A 196 6.44 -7.33 -1.47
N VAL A 197 7.56 -7.49 -0.77
CA VAL A 197 7.61 -7.71 0.69
C VAL A 197 8.39 -6.59 1.36
N PHE A 198 7.92 -6.17 2.53
CA PHE A 198 8.51 -5.09 3.31
C PHE A 198 8.78 -5.52 4.75
N ASP A 199 9.72 -4.86 5.42
CA ASP A 199 9.71 -4.86 6.88
C ASP A 199 8.40 -4.17 7.33
N ALA A 200 7.59 -4.91 8.08
CA ALA A 200 6.20 -4.55 8.38
C ALA A 200 6.03 -3.18 9.05
N ASP A 201 7.01 -2.78 9.84
CA ASP A 201 6.97 -1.57 10.66
C ASP A 201 7.94 -0.48 10.18
N ALA A 202 8.75 -0.75 9.16
CA ALA A 202 9.74 0.19 8.68
C ALA A 202 9.17 1.17 7.66
N ASN A 203 9.77 2.37 7.60
CA ASN A 203 9.34 3.47 6.76
C ASN A 203 10.29 3.72 5.59
N ASN A 204 9.78 4.41 4.55
CA ASN A 204 10.58 4.89 3.43
C ASN A 204 11.32 3.77 2.70
N GLN A 205 10.63 2.66 2.47
CA GLN A 205 11.15 1.54 1.70
C GLN A 205 10.62 1.59 0.27
N THR A 206 11.39 1.08 -0.69
CA THR A 206 10.96 0.94 -2.08
C THR A 206 11.28 -0.45 -2.60
N ALA A 207 10.27 -1.20 -3.06
CA ALA A 207 10.45 -2.53 -3.64
C ALA A 207 9.82 -2.58 -5.04
N ILE A 208 10.63 -2.86 -6.06
CA ILE A 208 10.20 -2.90 -7.47
C ILE A 208 10.53 -4.27 -8.08
N GLY A 209 9.52 -4.89 -8.65
CA GLY A 209 9.63 -6.21 -9.29
C GLY A 209 8.96 -7.31 -8.47
N ARG A 210 8.62 -8.44 -9.12
CA ARG A 210 7.99 -9.57 -8.45
C ARG A 210 8.86 -10.09 -7.31
N GLY A 211 8.30 -10.18 -6.09
CA GLY A 211 9.00 -10.71 -4.93
C GLY A 211 10.23 -9.90 -4.50
N ALA A 212 10.34 -8.64 -4.90
CA ALA A 212 11.36 -7.75 -4.36
C ALA A 212 11.12 -7.54 -2.86
N THR A 213 12.18 -7.62 -2.05
CA THR A 213 12.07 -7.60 -0.58
C THR A 213 13.00 -6.55 0.02
N THR A 214 12.46 -5.72 0.89
CA THR A 214 13.19 -4.78 1.75
C THR A 214 13.07 -5.24 3.21
N ASP A 215 14.08 -4.99 4.03
CA ASP A 215 14.15 -5.48 5.42
C ASP A 215 14.54 -4.40 6.44
N SER A 216 14.65 -3.17 6.02
CA SER A 216 14.97 -2.03 6.90
C SER A 216 14.41 -0.72 6.35
N ALA A 217 14.27 0.27 7.22
CA ALA A 217 13.92 1.62 6.82
C ALA A 217 14.96 2.23 5.87
N ASN A 218 14.48 3.04 4.91
CA ASN A 218 15.30 3.71 3.88
C ASN A 218 16.00 2.74 2.90
N ASP A 219 15.45 1.55 2.72
CA ASP A 219 15.97 0.53 1.81
C ASP A 219 15.26 0.56 0.45
N ILE A 220 16.02 0.27 -0.63
CA ILE A 220 15.49 0.17 -2.00
C ILE A 220 15.91 -1.18 -2.59
N ALA A 221 14.93 -2.03 -2.92
CA ALA A 221 15.15 -3.30 -3.58
C ALA A 221 14.58 -3.27 -5.01
N ILE A 222 15.37 -3.68 -5.99
CA ILE A 222 14.96 -3.83 -7.39
C ILE A 222 15.16 -5.28 -7.80
N GLY A 223 14.05 -5.98 -8.01
CA GLY A 223 14.05 -7.41 -8.33
C GLY A 223 14.22 -8.31 -7.12
N ASN A 224 14.14 -9.59 -7.37
CA ASN A 224 14.32 -10.66 -6.38
C ASN A 224 15.63 -11.43 -6.65
N THR A 225 15.83 -12.53 -5.93
CA THR A 225 17.03 -13.38 -6.05
C THR A 225 17.21 -14.06 -7.43
N SER A 226 16.18 -14.02 -8.30
CA SER A 226 16.25 -14.56 -9.67
C SER A 226 16.68 -13.53 -10.72
N VAL A 227 16.91 -12.27 -10.32
CA VAL A 227 17.38 -11.23 -11.26
C VAL A 227 18.87 -11.44 -11.54
N ASP A 228 19.18 -11.63 -12.82
CA ASP A 228 20.55 -11.85 -13.28
C ASP A 228 21.31 -10.59 -13.63
N GLU A 229 20.59 -9.52 -13.99
CA GLU A 229 21.23 -8.29 -14.49
C GLU A 229 20.27 -7.08 -14.36
N ILE A 230 20.83 -5.94 -13.95
CA ILE A 230 20.17 -4.63 -14.00
C ILE A 230 20.93 -3.77 -15.00
N LYS A 231 20.27 -3.33 -16.09
CA LYS A 231 20.87 -2.59 -17.18
C LYS A 231 20.46 -1.12 -17.19
N GLY A 232 21.41 -0.25 -17.48
CA GLY A 232 21.20 1.17 -17.74
C GLY A 232 22.22 1.70 -18.74
N GLN A 233 21.94 2.81 -19.40
CA GLN A 233 22.91 3.47 -20.30
C GLN A 233 23.93 4.32 -19.55
N VAL A 234 23.68 4.61 -18.29
CA VAL A 234 24.51 5.44 -17.42
C VAL A 234 24.60 4.82 -16.03
N ASP A 235 25.66 5.12 -15.31
CA ASP A 235 25.85 4.69 -13.94
C ASP A 235 24.99 5.49 -12.95
N PHE A 236 24.69 4.91 -11.79
CA PHE A 236 24.14 5.65 -10.67
C PHE A 236 25.16 6.64 -10.14
N SER A 237 24.80 7.92 -10.09
CA SER A 237 25.66 8.95 -9.51
C SER A 237 25.31 9.23 -8.07
N THR A 238 26.31 9.45 -7.23
CA THR A 238 26.20 9.83 -5.82
C THR A 238 26.53 11.29 -5.59
N PHE A 239 25.76 11.99 -4.77
CA PHE A 239 26.12 13.34 -4.33
C PHE A 239 27.41 13.31 -3.51
N SER A 240 28.43 14.09 -3.91
CA SER A 240 29.75 14.10 -3.27
C SER A 240 30.25 15.50 -2.95
N ASP A 241 29.37 16.48 -2.86
CA ASP A 241 29.71 17.86 -2.54
C ASP A 241 30.31 17.97 -1.11
N ARG A 242 31.39 18.73 -0.96
CA ARG A 242 32.05 18.95 0.33
C ARG A 242 31.09 19.53 1.39
N ARG A 243 30.14 20.35 0.98
CA ARG A 243 29.17 21.02 1.88
C ARG A 243 28.25 20.08 2.61
N ILE A 244 28.01 18.89 2.08
CA ILE A 244 27.17 17.83 2.69
C ILE A 244 27.99 16.81 3.48
N LYS A 245 29.30 17.03 3.64
CA LYS A 245 30.22 16.12 4.34
C LYS A 245 30.83 16.81 5.55
N LYS A 246 31.03 16.08 6.62
CA LYS A 246 31.72 16.53 7.84
C LYS A 246 32.75 15.51 8.28
N ASN A 247 33.68 15.92 9.14
CA ASN A 247 34.73 15.06 9.69
C ASN A 247 35.60 14.38 8.61
N ILE A 248 35.91 15.11 7.55
CA ILE A 248 36.66 14.59 6.40
C ILE A 248 38.09 14.27 6.88
N LYS A 249 38.51 13.02 6.68
CA LYS A 249 39.85 12.51 6.97
C LYS A 249 40.35 11.71 5.77
N ASP A 250 41.66 11.55 5.68
CA ASP A 250 42.25 10.64 4.70
C ASP A 250 41.82 9.20 4.98
N ASN A 251 41.60 8.42 3.92
CA ASN A 251 41.34 7.02 4.04
C ASN A 251 42.61 6.27 4.50
N ASP A 252 42.52 5.44 5.50
CA ASP A 252 43.61 4.63 6.03
C ASP A 252 43.82 3.30 5.25
N LEU A 253 42.82 2.81 4.51
CA LEU A 253 42.93 1.67 3.63
C LEU A 253 43.60 2.06 2.29
N GLY A 254 44.58 1.33 1.85
CA GLY A 254 45.33 1.54 0.60
C GLY A 254 45.79 0.23 -0.02
N LEU A 255 46.95 0.20 -0.67
CA LEU A 255 47.44 -0.95 -1.44
C LEU A 255 47.58 -2.23 -0.62
N ASP A 256 48.03 -2.14 0.63
CA ASP A 256 48.20 -3.31 1.51
C ASP A 256 46.85 -3.98 1.78
N PHE A 257 45.78 -3.20 2.02
CA PHE A 257 44.42 -3.74 2.13
C PHE A 257 43.96 -4.39 0.82
N VAL A 258 44.20 -3.73 -0.32
CA VAL A 258 43.81 -4.28 -1.64
C VAL A 258 44.52 -5.60 -1.92
N ASN A 259 45.80 -5.73 -1.55
CA ASN A 259 46.59 -6.96 -1.70
C ASN A 259 46.12 -8.11 -0.80
N ASP A 260 45.45 -7.79 0.31
CA ASP A 260 44.86 -8.80 1.21
C ASP A 260 43.49 -9.33 0.73
N LEU A 261 42.86 -8.67 -0.24
CA LEU A 261 41.60 -9.15 -0.82
C LEU A 261 41.84 -10.39 -1.67
N ARG A 262 40.87 -11.31 -1.63
CA ARG A 262 40.94 -12.61 -2.34
C ARG A 262 39.83 -12.72 -3.38
N PRO A 263 40.05 -12.35 -4.65
CA PRO A 263 39.09 -12.62 -5.72
C PRO A 263 38.83 -14.13 -5.86
N ARG A 264 37.54 -14.50 -5.92
CA ARG A 264 37.07 -15.89 -5.97
C ARG A 264 36.24 -16.12 -7.22
N LYS A 265 36.19 -17.36 -7.67
CA LYS A 265 35.19 -17.89 -8.58
C LYS A 265 34.25 -18.79 -7.81
N PHE A 266 32.96 -18.63 -7.97
CA PHE A 266 31.94 -19.41 -7.26
C PHE A 266 30.63 -19.57 -8.05
N ASN A 267 29.85 -20.58 -7.70
CA ASN A 267 28.46 -20.66 -8.08
C ASN A 267 27.61 -20.19 -6.90
N LYS A 268 26.51 -19.50 -7.17
CA LYS A 268 25.56 -19.17 -6.11
C LYS A 268 24.73 -20.41 -5.76
N VAL A 269 24.41 -20.57 -4.50
CA VAL A 269 23.45 -21.56 -4.02
C VAL A 269 22.04 -21.12 -4.38
N ASN A 270 21.18 -22.07 -4.72
CA ASN A 270 19.76 -21.76 -4.96
C ASN A 270 19.18 -21.10 -3.70
N PRO A 271 18.49 -19.97 -3.79
CA PRO A 271 17.88 -19.30 -2.64
C PRO A 271 16.95 -20.20 -1.81
N ALA A 272 16.30 -21.18 -2.42
CA ALA A 272 15.51 -22.19 -1.71
C ALA A 272 16.34 -23.07 -0.74
N GLU A 273 17.65 -23.15 -0.95
CA GLU A 273 18.61 -23.93 -0.16
C GLU A 273 19.40 -23.06 0.83
N TYR A 274 19.08 -21.76 0.96
CA TYR A 274 19.77 -20.91 1.92
C TYR A 274 19.54 -21.38 3.35
N PRO A 275 20.54 -21.28 4.24
CA PRO A 275 20.37 -21.52 5.66
C PRO A 275 19.21 -20.68 6.24
N ASP A 276 18.49 -21.23 7.22
CA ASP A 276 17.31 -20.59 7.78
C ASP A 276 17.61 -19.21 8.38
N GLU A 277 18.79 -19.02 8.96
CA GLU A 277 19.25 -17.76 9.55
C GLU A 277 19.47 -16.63 8.55
N ILE A 278 19.70 -16.95 7.25
CA ILE A 278 19.86 -15.95 6.19
C ILE A 278 18.70 -15.94 5.20
N ARG A 279 17.74 -16.86 5.33
CA ARG A 279 16.52 -16.89 4.55
C ARG A 279 15.56 -15.86 5.13
N LYS A 280 15.09 -14.93 4.28
CA LYS A 280 14.08 -13.96 4.72
C LYS A 280 12.76 -14.69 5.01
N ALA A 281 12.06 -14.28 6.06
CA ALA A 281 10.85 -14.94 6.55
C ALA A 281 9.73 -15.07 5.50
N ASN A 282 9.73 -14.23 4.46
CA ASN A 282 8.74 -14.20 3.39
C ASN A 282 9.32 -14.56 2.01
N ASP A 283 10.48 -15.14 1.97
CA ASP A 283 11.19 -15.53 0.74
C ASP A 283 10.56 -16.77 0.04
N GLY A 284 9.32 -17.10 0.39
CA GLY A 284 8.62 -18.30 -0.07
C GLY A 284 8.29 -18.39 -1.55
N ASN A 285 8.73 -17.44 -2.37
CA ASN A 285 8.47 -17.47 -3.81
C ASN A 285 9.76 -17.43 -4.64
N HIS A 286 10.72 -18.26 -4.26
CA HIS A 286 11.88 -18.57 -5.11
C HIS A 286 11.37 -19.38 -6.30
N GLY A 287 11.32 -18.76 -7.49
CA GLY A 287 11.19 -19.52 -8.71
C GLY A 287 12.31 -20.58 -8.76
N GLU A 288 12.01 -21.79 -9.24
CA GLU A 288 13.05 -22.77 -9.51
C GLU A 288 14.12 -22.15 -10.41
N TRP A 289 15.36 -22.26 -9.99
CA TRP A 289 16.48 -21.83 -10.82
C TRP A 289 16.59 -22.74 -12.04
N THR A 290 16.79 -22.14 -13.19
CA THR A 290 17.14 -22.91 -14.41
C THR A 290 18.54 -23.49 -14.27
N ASP A 291 18.84 -24.55 -15.01
CA ASP A 291 20.19 -25.14 -15.07
C ASP A 291 21.26 -24.09 -15.43
N SER A 292 20.90 -23.13 -16.26
CA SER A 292 21.79 -22.02 -16.64
C SER A 292 22.13 -21.12 -15.45
N GLN A 293 21.18 -20.84 -14.58
CA GLN A 293 21.39 -20.03 -13.38
C GLN A 293 22.21 -20.77 -12.33
N ALA A 294 21.89 -22.04 -12.09
CA ALA A 294 22.60 -22.90 -11.11
C ALA A 294 24.07 -23.11 -11.49
N ASN A 295 24.38 -23.22 -12.78
CA ASN A 295 25.74 -23.47 -13.26
C ASN A 295 26.54 -22.20 -13.61
N LYS A 296 25.95 -21.00 -13.44
CA LYS A 296 26.64 -19.75 -13.73
C LYS A 296 27.80 -19.54 -12.76
N VAL A 297 29.00 -19.36 -13.29
CA VAL A 297 30.19 -19.02 -12.51
C VAL A 297 30.29 -17.51 -12.36
N TRP A 298 30.50 -17.06 -11.15
CA TRP A 298 30.65 -15.64 -10.80
C TRP A 298 32.09 -15.38 -10.35
N ASP A 299 32.58 -14.20 -10.68
CA ASP A 299 33.81 -13.64 -10.12
C ASP A 299 33.44 -12.62 -9.04
N GLY A 300 34.06 -12.68 -7.87
CA GLY A 300 33.74 -11.76 -6.79
C GLY A 300 34.56 -12.01 -5.54
N LEU A 301 34.15 -11.33 -4.46
CA LEU A 301 34.73 -11.45 -3.13
C LEU A 301 33.74 -12.12 -2.18
N ILE A 302 34.24 -12.77 -1.16
CA ILE A 302 33.47 -13.31 -0.05
C ILE A 302 33.43 -12.28 1.07
N ALA A 303 32.25 -11.88 1.54
CA ALA A 303 32.08 -10.80 2.51
C ALA A 303 32.86 -11.01 3.81
N GLN A 304 32.87 -12.25 4.31
CA GLN A 304 33.65 -12.64 5.50
C GLN A 304 35.15 -12.48 5.29
N GLU A 305 35.69 -12.85 4.10
CA GLU A 305 37.11 -12.66 3.78
C GLU A 305 37.48 -11.18 3.65
N VAL A 306 36.56 -10.34 3.16
CA VAL A 306 36.76 -8.86 3.15
C VAL A 306 36.79 -8.33 4.58
N LYS A 307 35.90 -8.83 5.45
CA LYS A 307 35.89 -8.45 6.88
C LYS A 307 37.21 -8.82 7.57
N GLU A 308 37.74 -10.00 7.33
CA GLU A 308 39.05 -10.43 7.84
C GLU A 308 40.18 -9.45 7.41
N ALA A 309 40.18 -9.03 6.15
CA ALA A 309 41.14 -8.06 5.64
C ALA A 309 41.00 -6.71 6.34
N VAL A 310 39.78 -6.20 6.51
CA VAL A 310 39.48 -4.94 7.23
C VAL A 310 39.97 -5.02 8.67
N ASP A 311 39.70 -6.11 9.38
CA ASP A 311 40.11 -6.30 10.78
C ASP A 311 41.63 -6.37 10.95
N LYS A 312 42.32 -7.03 10.00
CA LYS A 312 43.79 -7.07 9.95
C LYS A 312 44.40 -5.67 9.91
N HIS A 313 43.76 -4.76 9.18
CA HIS A 313 44.20 -3.35 9.06
C HIS A 313 43.68 -2.46 10.20
N LYS A 314 42.92 -3.00 11.17
CA LYS A 314 42.33 -2.26 12.32
C LYS A 314 41.60 -1.00 11.92
N SER A 315 40.91 -1.07 10.79
CA SER A 315 40.16 0.02 10.17
C SER A 315 38.68 -0.25 10.07
N SER A 316 37.96 0.62 9.40
CA SER A 316 36.56 0.44 9.00
C SER A 316 36.42 0.59 7.50
N PHE A 317 35.51 -0.18 6.89
CA PHE A 317 35.23 -0.13 5.48
C PHE A 317 33.73 -0.05 5.24
N SER A 318 33.26 1.07 4.69
CA SER A 318 31.83 1.31 4.43
C SER A 318 31.24 0.42 3.33
N GLY A 319 32.09 -0.27 2.57
CA GLY A 319 31.67 -1.23 1.56
C GLY A 319 31.36 -2.62 2.10
N TRP A 320 31.49 -2.87 3.41
CA TRP A 320 31.07 -4.10 4.08
C TRP A 320 30.04 -3.78 5.16
N ASN A 321 28.94 -4.50 5.17
CA ASN A 321 27.90 -4.38 6.18
C ASN A 321 27.19 -5.73 6.44
N VAL A 322 26.39 -5.76 7.51
CA VAL A 322 25.56 -6.90 7.90
C VAL A 322 24.12 -6.48 7.95
N GLU A 323 23.25 -7.21 7.25
CA GLU A 323 21.80 -7.04 7.33
C GLU A 323 21.24 -7.58 8.67
N LYS A 324 19.97 -7.24 8.97
CA LYS A 324 19.26 -7.73 10.18
C LYS A 324 19.27 -9.25 10.35
N ASN A 325 19.27 -9.99 9.25
CA ASN A 325 19.28 -11.47 9.22
C ASN A 325 20.70 -12.08 9.23
N SER A 326 21.70 -11.32 9.67
CA SER A 326 23.12 -11.72 9.71
C SER A 326 23.76 -11.98 8.34
N LYS A 327 23.09 -11.64 7.23
CA LYS A 327 23.65 -11.74 5.89
C LYS A 327 24.64 -10.61 5.65
N GLU A 328 25.87 -10.97 5.26
CA GLU A 328 26.93 -10.00 5.00
C GLU A 328 26.95 -9.58 3.53
N ASN A 329 27.13 -8.29 3.28
CA ASN A 329 27.12 -7.68 1.95
C ASN A 329 28.41 -6.93 1.64
N ILE A 330 28.71 -6.83 0.34
CA ILE A 330 29.79 -6.01 -0.20
C ILE A 330 29.23 -5.04 -1.22
N THR A 331 29.56 -3.76 -1.05
CA THR A 331 29.35 -2.71 -2.06
C THR A 331 30.62 -2.57 -2.88
N TYR A 332 30.68 -3.23 -4.03
CA TYR A 332 31.89 -3.29 -4.87
C TYR A 332 32.40 -1.93 -5.34
N SER A 333 31.51 -0.98 -5.62
CA SER A 333 31.91 0.39 -6.04
C SER A 333 32.76 1.12 -5.00
N THR A 334 32.64 0.81 -3.72
CA THR A 334 33.43 1.42 -2.64
C THR A 334 34.89 0.92 -2.60
N LEU A 335 35.18 -0.22 -3.21
CA LEU A 335 36.54 -0.76 -3.33
C LEU A 335 37.44 0.12 -4.21
N THR A 336 36.86 0.96 -5.06
CA THR A 336 37.62 1.93 -5.87
C THR A 336 38.39 2.96 -5.01
N ILE A 337 37.88 3.27 -3.81
CA ILE A 337 38.49 4.30 -2.94
C ILE A 337 39.87 3.86 -2.39
N PRO A 338 40.05 2.66 -1.80
CA PRO A 338 41.38 2.14 -1.46
C PRO A 338 42.33 2.02 -2.67
N LEU A 339 41.80 1.64 -3.86
CA LEU A 339 42.57 1.57 -5.11
C LEU A 339 43.10 2.97 -5.55
N ILE A 340 42.29 4.02 -5.39
CA ILE A 340 42.73 5.38 -5.74
C ILE A 340 43.83 5.85 -4.79
N LYS A 341 43.80 5.44 -3.53
CA LYS A 341 44.85 5.74 -2.55
C LYS A 341 46.13 4.94 -2.79
N ALA A 342 46.04 3.75 -3.38
CA ALA A 342 47.16 2.87 -3.68
C ALA A 342 48.09 3.43 -4.76
#